data_07d7e079b7094581ed120765ecb57a87
#
_entry.id   07d7e079b7094581ed120765ecb57a87
#
_cell.length_a   1.000
_cell.length_b   1.000
_cell.length_c   1.000
_cell.angle_alpha   90.00
_cell.angle_beta   90.00
_cell.angle_gamma   90.00
#
_symmetry.space_group_name_H-M   'P 1'
#
loop_
_entity.id
_entity.type
_entity.pdbx_description
1 polymer ?
#
loop_
_entity_poly.entity_id
_entity_poly.type
_entity_poly.pdbx_seq_one_letter_code
_entity_poly.pdbx_strand_id
1 'polypeptide(L)'
;FWMKALICNEFGSTKHLILEEVKSPEPGAGQVLIDVHAAGINFPDVLTVQGKYQFKPSLPFTPGIEVSGVIKKVGKDVKMRKVGDEVISTLQTGAFASEVVTSENSTFLKGNMSFEQAAGFALTYGTSYYALKQRARLVAGETVLVLGAAGGVGVATIQLAKAMGANVIAAASNDTKLDFAEEAGADLRINYTNENLKERVKELT
;
A
#
# COMPACT_ATOMS: atom_id res chain seq x y z
N PHE A 1 13.61 24.80 -8.66
CA PHE A 1 14.26 23.52 -8.35
C PHE A 1 13.73 22.43 -9.28
N TRP A 2 14.53 21.38 -9.51
CA TRP A 2 14.19 20.22 -10.35
C TRP A 2 14.19 18.98 -9.47
N MET A 3 13.31 18.03 -9.79
CA MET A 3 13.17 16.75 -9.12
C MET A 3 13.14 15.61 -10.14
N LYS A 4 13.43 14.39 -9.73
CA LYS A 4 13.30 13.19 -10.56
C LYS A 4 11.90 12.60 -10.38
N ALA A 5 11.27 12.20 -11.48
CA ALA A 5 9.98 11.52 -11.46
C ALA A 5 9.92 10.43 -12.54
N LEU A 6 9.24 9.35 -12.23
CA LEU A 6 8.92 8.31 -13.19
C LEU A 6 7.65 8.72 -13.96
N ILE A 7 7.73 8.88 -15.26
CA ILE A 7 6.65 9.41 -16.10
C ILE A 7 6.03 8.30 -16.95
N CYS A 8 4.70 8.24 -16.93
CA CYS A 8 3.87 7.43 -17.80
C CYS A 8 3.28 8.36 -18.88
N ASN A 9 3.85 8.29 -20.09
CA ASN A 9 3.40 9.09 -21.24
C ASN A 9 2.26 8.42 -22.01
N GLU A 10 2.12 7.10 -21.91
CA GLU A 10 1.08 6.30 -22.54
C GLU A 10 0.70 5.11 -21.67
N PHE A 11 -0.55 4.67 -21.74
CA PHE A 11 -0.96 3.44 -21.05
C PHE A 11 -0.38 2.21 -21.75
N GLY A 12 0.12 1.24 -20.98
CA GLY A 12 0.68 0.02 -21.54
C GLY A 12 1.65 -0.69 -20.60
N SER A 13 2.77 -1.12 -21.16
CA SER A 13 3.79 -1.82 -20.38
C SER A 13 4.51 -0.89 -19.41
N THR A 14 4.80 -1.37 -18.19
CA THR A 14 5.65 -0.66 -17.23
C THR A 14 7.06 -0.40 -17.76
N LYS A 15 7.49 -1.09 -18.81
CA LYS A 15 8.77 -0.85 -19.51
C LYS A 15 8.80 0.48 -20.26
N HIS A 16 7.65 1.10 -20.53
CA HIS A 16 7.53 2.40 -21.20
C HIS A 16 7.63 3.58 -20.22
N LEU A 17 7.76 3.32 -18.92
CA LEU A 17 7.98 4.36 -17.93
C LEU A 17 9.38 4.97 -18.12
N ILE A 18 9.46 6.30 -18.07
CA ILE A 18 10.70 7.05 -18.31
C ILE A 18 11.02 7.84 -17.04
N LEU A 19 12.26 7.78 -16.59
CA LEU A 19 12.75 8.63 -15.51
C LEU A 19 13.16 9.98 -16.10
N GLU A 20 12.47 11.05 -15.67
CA GLU A 20 12.70 12.41 -16.15
C GLU A 20 13.02 13.37 -15.00
N GLU A 21 13.73 14.45 -15.34
CA GLU A 21 13.84 15.62 -14.47
C GLU A 21 12.68 16.59 -14.79
N VAL A 22 11.86 16.87 -13.79
CA VAL A 22 10.71 17.74 -13.92
C VAL A 22 10.78 18.86 -12.89
N LYS A 23 10.01 19.92 -13.08
CA LYS A 23 9.96 21.03 -12.14
C LYS A 23 9.37 20.54 -10.81
N SER A 24 10.04 20.87 -9.70
CA SER A 24 9.54 20.63 -8.35
C SER A 24 8.21 21.35 -8.14
N PRO A 25 7.15 20.67 -7.65
CA PRO A 25 5.86 21.29 -7.42
C PRO A 25 5.88 22.18 -6.17
N GLU A 26 5.01 23.19 -6.13
CA GLU A 26 4.83 24.03 -4.95
C GLU A 26 3.50 23.67 -4.25
N PRO A 27 3.49 23.54 -2.91
CA PRO A 27 2.28 23.22 -2.18
C PRO A 27 1.32 24.41 -2.17
N GLY A 28 0.05 24.17 -2.52
CA GLY A 28 -1.06 25.13 -2.40
C GLY A 28 -1.62 25.18 -0.97
N ALA A 29 -2.76 25.86 -0.79
CA ALA A 29 -3.44 25.95 0.51
C ALA A 29 -3.85 24.55 1.03
N GLY A 30 -3.56 24.25 2.30
CA GLY A 30 -3.82 22.96 2.93
C GLY A 30 -2.96 21.80 2.42
N GLN A 31 -1.93 22.09 1.62
CA GLN A 31 -1.03 21.09 1.05
C GLN A 31 0.38 21.17 1.63
N VAL A 32 1.06 20.05 1.57
CA VAL A 32 2.48 19.92 1.97
C VAL A 32 3.29 19.34 0.82
N LEU A 33 4.55 19.73 0.72
CA LEU A 33 5.56 19.12 -0.16
C LEU A 33 6.37 18.15 0.67
N ILE A 34 6.40 16.89 0.26
CA ILE A 34 7.17 15.82 0.90
C ILE A 34 8.42 15.55 0.06
N ASP A 35 9.58 15.54 0.70
CA ASP A 35 10.82 14.95 0.19
C ASP A 35 10.71 13.43 0.39
N VAL A 36 10.61 12.67 -0.71
CA VAL A 36 10.29 11.25 -0.68
C VAL A 36 11.53 10.43 -0.37
N HIS A 37 11.51 9.68 0.71
CA HIS A 37 12.56 8.76 1.11
C HIS A 37 12.30 7.33 0.67
N ALA A 38 11.03 6.91 0.65
CA ALA A 38 10.60 5.62 0.13
C ALA A 38 9.19 5.69 -0.46
N ALA A 39 8.92 4.90 -1.48
CA ALA A 39 7.60 4.73 -2.09
C ALA A 39 7.24 3.24 -2.16
N GLY A 40 6.03 2.90 -1.73
CA GLY A 40 5.50 1.54 -1.82
C GLY A 40 5.09 1.20 -3.25
N ILE A 41 5.44 0.02 -3.73
CA ILE A 41 5.00 -0.50 -5.02
C ILE A 41 3.82 -1.44 -4.80
N ASN A 42 2.70 -1.14 -5.42
CA ASN A 42 1.46 -1.88 -5.27
C ASN A 42 0.93 -2.42 -6.60
N PHE A 43 0.16 -3.51 -6.56
CA PHE A 43 -0.45 -4.06 -7.76
C PHE A 43 -1.35 -3.06 -8.51
N PRO A 44 -2.14 -2.20 -7.83
CA PRO A 44 -2.86 -1.11 -8.49
C PRO A 44 -1.99 -0.17 -9.33
N ASP A 45 -0.73 0.08 -8.96
CA ASP A 45 0.17 0.94 -9.74
C ASP A 45 0.40 0.35 -11.14
N VAL A 46 0.64 -0.97 -11.20
CA VAL A 46 0.82 -1.69 -12.47
C VAL A 46 -0.46 -1.61 -13.31
N LEU A 47 -1.62 -1.83 -12.71
CA LEU A 47 -2.91 -1.74 -13.40
C LEU A 47 -3.21 -0.33 -13.89
N THR A 48 -2.83 0.70 -13.13
CA THR A 48 -3.00 2.11 -13.51
C THR A 48 -2.12 2.45 -14.72
N VAL A 49 -0.85 2.05 -14.71
CA VAL A 49 0.05 2.21 -15.86
C VAL A 49 -0.47 1.48 -17.09
N GLN A 50 -1.08 0.30 -16.92
CA GLN A 50 -1.69 -0.44 -18.02
C GLN A 50 -3.05 0.13 -18.49
N GLY A 51 -3.59 1.16 -17.84
CA GLY A 51 -4.92 1.68 -18.12
C GLY A 51 -6.08 0.73 -17.77
N LYS A 52 -5.81 -0.29 -16.91
CA LYS A 52 -6.75 -1.33 -16.50
C LYS A 52 -7.35 -1.12 -15.12
N TYR A 53 -6.87 -0.13 -14.37
CA TYR A 53 -7.43 0.21 -13.08
C TYR A 53 -8.71 1.04 -13.23
N GLN A 54 -9.59 0.99 -12.23
CA GLN A 54 -10.85 1.73 -12.24
C GLN A 54 -10.66 3.25 -12.32
N PHE A 55 -9.59 3.78 -11.71
CA PHE A 55 -9.15 5.16 -11.85
C PHE A 55 -8.11 5.28 -12.97
N LYS A 56 -8.36 6.14 -13.94
CA LYS A 56 -7.47 6.43 -15.06
C LYS A 56 -7.03 7.89 -15.00
N PRO A 57 -5.78 8.15 -14.58
CA PRO A 57 -5.25 9.52 -14.60
C PRO A 57 -5.09 10.04 -16.04
N SER A 58 -5.10 11.37 -16.20
CA SER A 58 -4.74 11.98 -17.46
C SER A 58 -3.25 11.80 -17.75
N LEU A 59 -2.91 11.50 -18.97
CA LEU A 59 -1.52 11.39 -19.44
C LEU A 59 -0.94 12.79 -19.76
N PRO A 60 0.36 13.06 -19.51
CA PRO A 60 1.29 12.20 -18.77
C PRO A 60 1.05 12.28 -17.26
N PHE A 61 1.43 11.23 -16.52
CA PHE A 61 1.36 11.23 -15.05
C PHE A 61 2.53 10.45 -14.43
N THR A 62 2.78 10.71 -13.16
CA THR A 62 3.71 9.93 -12.33
C THR A 62 2.92 8.87 -11.57
N PRO A 63 3.22 7.56 -11.70
CA PRO A 63 2.55 6.51 -10.94
C PRO A 63 2.91 6.53 -9.45
N GLY A 64 2.31 5.57 -8.71
CA GLY A 64 2.54 5.34 -7.29
C GLY A 64 1.52 6.02 -6.39
N ILE A 65 1.07 5.30 -5.36
CA ILE A 65 -0.08 5.69 -4.52
C ILE A 65 0.25 5.80 -3.04
N GLU A 66 1.47 5.48 -2.61
CA GLU A 66 1.90 5.69 -1.22
C GLU A 66 3.39 6.02 -1.11
N VAL A 67 3.71 6.87 -0.16
CA VAL A 67 5.08 7.32 0.14
C VAL A 67 5.30 7.44 1.63
N SER A 68 6.57 7.46 2.00
CA SER A 68 7.04 8.03 3.25
C SER A 68 8.20 8.99 2.98
N GLY A 69 8.32 10.02 3.80
CA GLY A 69 9.35 11.03 3.62
C GLY A 69 9.24 12.13 4.66
N VAL A 70 9.93 13.23 4.39
CA VAL A 70 9.99 14.38 5.29
C VAL A 70 9.29 15.58 4.65
N ILE A 71 8.47 16.28 5.41
CA ILE A 71 7.83 17.51 4.92
C ILE A 71 8.89 18.58 4.72
N LYS A 72 9.05 19.02 3.47
CA LYS A 72 10.03 20.01 3.02
C LYS A 72 9.46 21.44 2.98
N LYS A 73 8.17 21.57 2.63
CA LYS A 73 7.44 22.83 2.61
C LYS A 73 5.99 22.61 3.02
N VAL A 74 5.39 23.66 3.56
CA VAL A 74 3.96 23.72 3.87
C VAL A 74 3.32 24.88 3.13
N GLY A 75 2.13 24.67 2.57
CA GLY A 75 1.32 25.71 1.96
C GLY A 75 0.57 26.55 2.99
N LYS A 76 -0.19 27.54 2.51
CA LYS A 76 -1.08 28.31 3.39
C LYS A 76 -2.11 27.38 4.04
N ASP A 77 -2.60 27.77 5.21
CA ASP A 77 -3.68 27.09 5.94
C ASP A 77 -3.37 25.65 6.41
N VAL A 78 -2.14 25.17 6.28
CA VAL A 78 -1.67 23.92 6.91
C VAL A 78 -1.60 24.13 8.42
N LYS A 79 -2.27 23.25 9.19
CA LYS A 79 -2.43 23.36 10.66
C LYS A 79 -1.89 22.16 11.42
N MET A 80 -1.94 20.98 10.81
CA MET A 80 -1.62 19.72 11.48
C MET A 80 -0.18 19.25 11.25
N ARG A 81 0.52 19.87 10.31
CA ARG A 81 1.85 19.45 9.86
C ARG A 81 2.80 20.64 9.79
N LYS A 82 4.09 20.34 9.95
CA LYS A 82 5.16 21.33 9.83
C LYS A 82 6.35 20.77 9.05
N VAL A 83 7.21 21.66 8.59
CA VAL A 83 8.50 21.28 7.98
C VAL A 83 9.31 20.45 8.98
N GLY A 84 9.89 19.35 8.48
CA GLY A 84 10.65 18.39 9.26
C GLY A 84 9.82 17.23 9.83
N ASP A 85 8.49 17.24 9.74
CA ASP A 85 7.68 16.10 10.13
C ASP A 85 7.97 14.90 9.21
N GLU A 86 8.25 13.75 9.80
CA GLU A 86 8.38 12.46 9.10
C GLU A 86 7.01 11.82 8.95
N VAL A 87 6.59 11.62 7.70
CA VAL A 87 5.21 11.25 7.38
C VAL A 87 5.09 10.07 6.44
N ILE A 88 3.93 9.43 6.50
CA ILE A 88 3.36 8.55 5.47
C ILE A 88 2.29 9.35 4.74
N SER A 89 2.14 9.16 3.45
CA SER A 89 1.02 9.71 2.70
C SER A 89 0.47 8.71 1.70
N THR A 90 -0.85 8.72 1.55
CA THR A 90 -1.55 8.04 0.45
C THR A 90 -1.98 9.05 -0.61
N LEU A 91 -1.86 8.66 -1.85
CA LEU A 91 -2.05 9.49 -3.04
C LEU A 91 -2.96 8.78 -4.04
N GLN A 92 -3.48 9.50 -5.01
CA GLN A 92 -4.08 8.87 -6.18
C GLN A 92 -3.01 8.48 -7.22
N THR A 93 -1.97 9.31 -7.37
CA THR A 93 -0.80 9.12 -8.22
C THR A 93 0.32 10.04 -7.71
N GLY A 94 1.54 9.88 -8.22
CA GLY A 94 2.63 10.82 -7.94
C GLY A 94 3.72 10.31 -6.99
N ALA A 95 3.55 9.13 -6.40
CA ALA A 95 4.48 8.60 -5.40
C ALA A 95 5.88 8.28 -5.96
N PHE A 96 5.99 7.91 -7.24
CA PHE A 96 7.28 7.54 -7.84
C PHE A 96 8.05 8.76 -8.34
N ALA A 97 8.28 9.70 -7.44
CA ALA A 97 9.06 10.91 -7.65
C ALA A 97 9.87 11.23 -6.39
N SER A 98 10.94 12.02 -6.53
CA SER A 98 11.74 12.42 -5.37
C SER A 98 11.05 13.47 -4.48
N GLU A 99 10.02 14.15 -5.00
CA GLU A 99 9.18 15.06 -4.23
C GLU A 99 7.72 14.91 -4.66
N VAL A 100 6.78 15.08 -3.74
CA VAL A 100 5.35 15.03 -4.04
C VAL A 100 4.56 16.03 -3.19
N VAL A 101 3.56 16.66 -3.80
CA VAL A 101 2.59 17.50 -3.10
C VAL A 101 1.34 16.70 -2.79
N THR A 102 0.86 16.82 -1.56
CA THR A 102 -0.38 16.18 -1.10
C THR A 102 -1.12 17.04 -0.09
N SER A 103 -2.39 16.73 0.18
CA SER A 103 -3.14 17.37 1.27
C SER A 103 -2.54 16.98 2.64
N GLU A 104 -2.48 17.91 3.59
CA GLU A 104 -2.11 17.57 4.95
C GLU A 104 -3.00 16.48 5.58
N ASN A 105 -4.29 16.42 5.17
CA ASN A 105 -5.25 15.42 5.63
C ASN A 105 -4.93 13.99 5.15
N SER A 106 -4.13 13.85 4.09
CA SER A 106 -3.68 12.56 3.57
C SER A 106 -2.35 12.12 4.16
N THR A 107 -1.84 12.84 5.17
CA THR A 107 -0.56 12.55 5.80
C THR A 107 -0.75 12.06 7.23
N PHE A 108 0.09 11.11 7.64
CA PHE A 108 0.15 10.55 8.99
C PHE A 108 1.61 10.56 9.45
N LEU A 109 1.86 10.81 10.74
CA LEU A 109 3.21 10.67 11.29
C LEU A 109 3.65 9.21 11.21
N LYS A 110 4.87 8.95 10.72
CA LYS A 110 5.37 7.58 10.54
C LYS A 110 5.68 6.85 11.86
N GLY A 111 5.78 7.59 12.96
CA GLY A 111 6.17 7.02 14.25
C GLY A 111 7.60 6.47 14.21
N ASN A 112 7.81 5.31 14.82
CA ASN A 112 9.12 4.66 14.94
C ASN A 112 9.48 3.73 13.75
N MET A 113 8.65 3.65 12.72
CA MET A 113 8.95 2.85 11.53
C MET A 113 10.13 3.44 10.75
N SER A 114 10.89 2.60 10.03
CA SER A 114 11.78 3.12 8.98
C SER A 114 10.96 3.72 7.84
N PHE A 115 11.57 4.50 6.94
CA PHE A 115 10.85 5.04 5.78
C PHE A 115 10.35 3.93 4.86
N GLU A 116 11.13 2.85 4.69
CA GLU A 116 10.74 1.70 3.88
C GLU A 116 9.53 0.97 4.47
N GLN A 117 9.52 0.72 5.79
CA GLN A 117 8.37 0.13 6.47
C GLN A 117 7.14 1.04 6.35
N ALA A 118 7.32 2.33 6.57
CA ALA A 118 6.26 3.33 6.53
C ALA A 118 5.65 3.46 5.12
N ALA A 119 6.47 3.40 4.06
CA ALA A 119 6.02 3.48 2.67
C ALA A 119 5.16 2.28 2.23
N GLY A 120 5.35 1.10 2.83
CA GLY A 120 4.55 -0.10 2.50
C GLY A 120 3.40 -0.37 3.48
N PHE A 121 3.13 0.54 4.42
CA PHE A 121 2.21 0.31 5.52
C PHE A 121 0.77 0.74 5.21
N ALA A 122 0.58 1.97 4.73
CA ALA A 122 -0.74 2.60 4.74
C ALA A 122 -1.75 1.87 3.85
N LEU A 123 -1.37 1.45 2.65
CA LEU A 123 -2.28 0.78 1.74
C LEU A 123 -2.64 -0.63 2.21
N THR A 124 -1.64 -1.45 2.52
CA THR A 124 -1.84 -2.87 2.84
C THR A 124 -2.53 -3.05 4.18
N TYR A 125 -2.03 -2.42 5.24
CA TYR A 125 -2.63 -2.52 6.57
C TYR A 125 -3.94 -1.74 6.69
N GLY A 126 -4.04 -0.56 6.06
CA GLY A 126 -5.28 0.21 6.03
C GLY A 126 -6.42 -0.54 5.33
N THR A 127 -6.15 -1.15 4.18
CA THR A 127 -7.12 -1.99 3.45
C THR A 127 -7.55 -3.19 4.29
N SER A 128 -6.59 -3.91 4.87
CA SER A 128 -6.85 -5.10 5.68
C SER A 128 -7.61 -4.77 6.96
N TYR A 129 -7.23 -3.68 7.65
CA TYR A 129 -7.92 -3.22 8.85
C TYR A 129 -9.38 -2.82 8.56
N TYR A 130 -9.59 -2.07 7.47
CA TYR A 130 -10.94 -1.71 7.03
C TYR A 130 -11.80 -2.95 6.75
N ALA A 131 -11.24 -3.93 6.02
CA ALA A 131 -11.94 -5.16 5.71
C ALA A 131 -12.30 -5.96 6.97
N LEU A 132 -11.33 -6.22 7.85
CA LEU A 132 -11.53 -7.04 9.04
C LEU A 132 -12.38 -6.33 10.10
N LYS A 133 -12.04 -5.08 10.44
CA LYS A 133 -12.67 -4.39 11.57
C LYS A 133 -13.99 -3.72 11.20
N GLN A 134 -14.04 -3.01 10.07
CA GLN A 134 -15.21 -2.21 9.74
C GLN A 134 -16.23 -2.96 8.90
N ARG A 135 -15.79 -3.81 7.96
CA ARG A 135 -16.69 -4.55 7.07
C ARG A 135 -17.09 -5.89 7.66
N ALA A 136 -16.13 -6.73 7.98
CA ALA A 136 -16.40 -8.06 8.56
C ALA A 136 -16.81 -8.00 10.04
N ARG A 137 -16.40 -6.95 10.78
CA ARG A 137 -16.60 -6.84 12.23
C ARG A 137 -16.02 -8.02 12.99
N LEU A 138 -14.83 -8.44 12.57
CA LEU A 138 -14.14 -9.61 13.11
C LEU A 138 -14.09 -9.60 14.62
N VAL A 139 -14.46 -10.74 15.22
CA VAL A 139 -14.45 -10.99 16.66
C VAL A 139 -13.40 -12.05 16.99
N ALA A 140 -12.77 -11.94 18.15
CA ALA A 140 -11.81 -12.92 18.62
C ALA A 140 -12.42 -14.34 18.66
N GLY A 141 -11.64 -15.33 18.23
CA GLY A 141 -12.08 -16.73 18.12
C GLY A 141 -12.70 -17.11 16.77
N GLU A 142 -13.07 -16.14 15.94
CA GLU A 142 -13.52 -16.44 14.56
C GLU A 142 -12.37 -16.94 13.66
N THR A 143 -12.73 -17.61 12.59
CA THR A 143 -11.77 -18.09 11.59
C THR A 143 -11.81 -17.24 10.32
N VAL A 144 -10.65 -16.76 9.89
CA VAL A 144 -10.47 -15.95 8.67
C VAL A 144 -9.74 -16.78 7.61
N LEU A 145 -10.36 -16.96 6.44
CA LEU A 145 -9.70 -17.50 5.26
C LEU A 145 -9.05 -16.34 4.47
N VAL A 146 -7.75 -16.38 4.29
CA VAL A 146 -6.99 -15.39 3.54
C VAL A 146 -6.54 -15.97 2.20
N LEU A 147 -7.14 -15.49 1.11
CA LEU A 147 -6.76 -15.84 -0.26
C LEU A 147 -5.59 -14.96 -0.72
N GLY A 148 -4.66 -15.54 -1.50
CA GLY A 148 -3.46 -14.82 -1.91
C GLY A 148 -2.57 -14.43 -0.72
N ALA A 149 -2.48 -15.30 0.26
CA ALA A 149 -1.95 -15.08 1.61
C ALA A 149 -0.51 -14.52 1.65
N ALA A 150 0.32 -14.79 0.64
CA ALA A 150 1.68 -14.27 0.53
C ALA A 150 1.80 -12.89 -0.14
N GLY A 151 0.69 -12.30 -0.59
CA GLY A 151 0.68 -10.93 -1.11
C GLY A 151 0.70 -9.89 0.02
N GLY A 152 1.04 -8.62 -0.28
CA GLY A 152 1.12 -7.57 0.74
C GLY A 152 -0.15 -7.41 1.58
N VAL A 153 -1.33 -7.37 0.94
CA VAL A 153 -2.63 -7.34 1.65
C VAL A 153 -2.88 -8.65 2.41
N GLY A 154 -2.48 -9.80 1.83
CA GLY A 154 -2.62 -11.11 2.48
C GLY A 154 -1.84 -11.18 3.79
N VAL A 155 -0.56 -10.82 3.77
CA VAL A 155 0.31 -10.79 4.96
C VAL A 155 -0.22 -9.80 6.00
N ALA A 156 -0.58 -8.58 5.61
CA ALA A 156 -1.17 -7.61 6.52
C ALA A 156 -2.48 -8.12 7.15
N THR A 157 -3.31 -8.82 6.35
CA THR A 157 -4.56 -9.43 6.85
C THR A 157 -4.27 -10.52 7.88
N ILE A 158 -3.30 -11.40 7.62
CA ILE A 158 -2.89 -12.45 8.58
C ILE A 158 -2.47 -11.82 9.90
N GLN A 159 -1.52 -10.88 9.86
CA GLN A 159 -0.99 -10.25 11.06
C GLN A 159 -2.06 -9.51 11.85
N LEU A 160 -2.93 -8.75 11.18
CA LEU A 160 -4.03 -8.04 11.84
C LEU A 160 -5.09 -8.98 12.42
N ALA A 161 -5.47 -10.03 11.67
CA ALA A 161 -6.42 -11.04 12.16
C ALA A 161 -5.88 -11.74 13.41
N LYS A 162 -4.61 -12.13 13.41
CA LYS A 162 -3.94 -12.70 14.59
C LYS A 162 -3.92 -11.72 15.76
N ALA A 163 -3.59 -10.45 15.53
CA ALA A 163 -3.61 -9.41 16.57
C ALA A 163 -5.04 -9.17 17.13
N MET A 164 -6.08 -9.44 16.33
CA MET A 164 -7.49 -9.38 16.76
C MET A 164 -7.98 -10.67 17.44
N GLY A 165 -7.12 -11.69 17.60
CA GLY A 165 -7.45 -12.95 18.29
C GLY A 165 -8.17 -13.97 17.40
N ALA A 166 -8.10 -13.86 16.08
CA ALA A 166 -8.72 -14.80 15.16
C ALA A 166 -7.82 -16.00 14.85
N ASN A 167 -8.42 -17.09 14.38
CA ASN A 167 -7.74 -18.19 13.73
C ASN A 167 -7.58 -17.86 12.23
N VAL A 168 -6.43 -18.17 11.65
CA VAL A 168 -6.16 -17.79 10.26
C VAL A 168 -5.82 -19.01 9.41
N ILE A 169 -6.58 -19.21 8.34
CA ILE A 169 -6.29 -20.17 7.27
C ILE A 169 -5.69 -19.40 6.09
N ALA A 170 -4.43 -19.66 5.78
CA ALA A 170 -3.77 -19.08 4.61
C ALA A 170 -3.98 -19.97 3.38
N ALA A 171 -4.36 -19.38 2.25
CA ALA A 171 -4.48 -20.08 0.98
C ALA A 171 -3.59 -19.44 -0.09
N ALA A 172 -2.74 -20.25 -0.71
CA ALA A 172 -1.82 -19.82 -1.76
C ALA A 172 -1.59 -20.92 -2.80
N SER A 173 -0.85 -20.58 -3.89
CA SER A 173 -0.65 -21.45 -5.05
C SER A 173 0.53 -22.43 -4.93
N ASN A 174 1.36 -22.30 -3.91
CA ASN A 174 2.51 -23.19 -3.67
C ASN A 174 2.97 -23.09 -2.22
N ASP A 175 3.79 -24.08 -1.82
CA ASP A 175 4.24 -24.22 -0.44
C ASP A 175 5.17 -23.09 0.00
N THR A 176 6.08 -22.58 -0.84
CA THR A 176 6.96 -21.45 -0.48
C THR A 176 6.15 -20.21 -0.08
N LYS A 177 5.03 -19.94 -0.75
CA LYS A 177 4.11 -18.85 -0.38
C LYS A 177 3.38 -19.14 0.93
N LEU A 178 3.06 -20.39 1.18
CA LEU A 178 2.42 -20.80 2.42
C LEU A 178 3.37 -20.76 3.60
N ASP A 179 4.64 -21.14 3.42
CA ASP A 179 5.68 -21.01 4.45
C ASP A 179 5.81 -19.53 4.88
N PHE A 180 5.85 -18.62 3.91
CA PHE A 180 5.87 -17.19 4.19
C PHE A 180 4.61 -16.68 4.93
N ALA A 181 3.43 -17.24 4.60
CA ALA A 181 2.19 -16.90 5.29
C ALA A 181 2.15 -17.46 6.74
N GLU A 182 2.73 -18.63 6.98
CA GLU A 182 2.92 -19.20 8.33
C GLU A 182 3.88 -18.36 9.17
N GLU A 183 5.00 -17.89 8.59
CA GLU A 183 5.92 -16.95 9.25
C GLU A 183 5.21 -15.63 9.62
N ALA A 184 4.23 -15.20 8.82
CA ALA A 184 3.40 -14.04 9.12
C ALA A 184 2.35 -14.29 10.21
N GLY A 185 2.14 -15.57 10.64
CA GLY A 185 1.28 -15.95 11.75
C GLY A 185 0.04 -16.76 11.38
N ALA A 186 -0.09 -17.28 10.14
CA ALA A 186 -1.20 -18.17 9.78
C ALA A 186 -1.13 -19.49 10.57
N ASP A 187 -2.30 -19.95 11.05
CA ASP A 187 -2.40 -21.18 11.85
C ASP A 187 -2.52 -22.44 10.99
N LEU A 188 -3.20 -22.31 9.85
CA LEU A 188 -3.49 -23.41 8.93
C LEU A 188 -3.23 -22.96 7.48
N ARG A 189 -2.99 -23.93 6.60
CA ARG A 189 -2.61 -23.67 5.21
C ARG A 189 -3.40 -24.54 4.23
N ILE A 190 -3.67 -23.97 3.04
CA ILE A 190 -4.29 -24.66 1.91
C ILE A 190 -3.52 -24.33 0.63
N ASN A 191 -2.98 -25.34 -0.03
CA ASN A 191 -2.39 -25.20 -1.36
C ASN A 191 -3.48 -25.49 -2.42
N TYR A 192 -4.16 -24.44 -2.88
CA TYR A 192 -5.27 -24.60 -3.82
C TYR A 192 -4.87 -25.08 -5.21
N THR A 193 -3.59 -25.28 -5.50
CA THR A 193 -3.13 -25.95 -6.72
C THR A 193 -3.28 -27.45 -6.61
N ASN A 194 -3.10 -28.00 -5.40
CA ASN A 194 -3.10 -29.44 -5.13
C ASN A 194 -4.34 -29.90 -4.34
N GLU A 195 -5.07 -28.98 -3.72
CA GLU A 195 -6.21 -29.25 -2.85
C GLU A 195 -7.47 -28.55 -3.35
N ASN A 196 -8.65 -29.16 -3.14
CA ASN A 196 -9.92 -28.50 -3.37
C ASN A 196 -10.18 -27.50 -2.22
N LEU A 197 -10.09 -26.21 -2.51
CA LEU A 197 -10.23 -25.14 -1.51
C LEU A 197 -11.52 -25.24 -0.69
N LYS A 198 -12.65 -25.52 -1.35
CA LYS A 198 -13.98 -25.58 -0.70
C LYS A 198 -14.10 -26.76 0.25
N GLU A 199 -13.61 -27.93 -0.15
CA GLU A 199 -13.63 -29.12 0.67
C GLU A 199 -12.69 -28.96 1.85
N ARG A 200 -11.48 -28.46 1.58
CA ARG A 200 -10.46 -28.28 2.59
C ARG A 200 -10.87 -27.27 3.68
N VAL A 201 -11.53 -26.18 3.30
CA VAL A 201 -12.08 -25.21 4.28
C VAL A 201 -13.11 -25.89 5.18
N LYS A 202 -14.00 -26.72 4.62
CA LYS A 202 -15.00 -27.46 5.43
C LYS A 202 -14.41 -28.46 6.41
N GLU A 203 -13.26 -29.04 6.06
CA GLU A 203 -12.54 -29.99 6.96
C GLU A 203 -11.84 -29.27 8.11
N LEU A 204 -11.46 -28.00 7.89
CA LEU A 204 -10.68 -27.19 8.84
C LEU A 204 -11.56 -26.31 9.73
N THR A 205 -12.84 -26.18 9.45
CA THR A 205 -13.83 -25.37 10.19
C THR A 205 -15.07 -26.17 10.58
#